data_f5bee0b15eafd50dd390596a5b494223
#
_entry.id   f5bee0b15eafd50dd390596a5b494223
#
_cell.length_a   1.000
_cell.length_b   1.000
_cell.length_c   1.000
_cell.angle_alpha   90.00
_cell.angle_beta   90.00
_cell.angle_gamma   90.00
#
_symmetry.space_group_name_H-M   'P 1'
#
loop_
_entity.id
_entity.type
_entity.pdbx_description
1 polymer ?
#
loop_
_entity_poly.entity_id
_entity_poly.type
_entity_poly.pdbx_seq_one_letter_code
_entity_poly.pdbx_strand_id
1 'polypeptide(L)'
;MDRVPEFITNHPLLVGAFFGLLSLLLWTSLRTLSRKGLSAVQSVQLLNREEGVPVDIRAEANYRAGHIINAVRFDPAQFEAEVRKLEKHRDKPLLVYCESGITSAKAAARLRSAGFARVHELQGGLTAWRAENFPLETHR
;
A
#
# COMPACT_ATOMS: atom_id res chain seq x y z
N MET A 1 34.01 33.83 -3.96
CA MET A 1 33.44 32.47 -3.95
C MET A 1 34.29 31.45 -3.19
N ASP A 2 35.26 31.88 -2.43
CA ASP A 2 36.29 31.02 -1.84
C ASP A 2 36.00 30.55 -0.38
N ARG A 3 34.82 30.86 0.15
CA ARG A 3 34.47 30.47 1.53
C ARG A 3 33.88 29.07 1.68
N VAL A 4 33.44 28.46 0.58
CA VAL A 4 32.85 27.10 0.60
C VAL A 4 33.90 26.01 0.94
N PRO A 5 35.08 26.00 0.30
CA PRO A 5 36.09 25.01 0.65
C PRO A 5 36.63 25.18 2.09
N GLU A 6 36.76 26.42 2.56
CA GLU A 6 37.16 26.70 3.95
C GLU A 6 36.13 26.21 4.97
N PHE A 7 34.84 26.35 4.68
CA PHE A 7 33.77 25.82 5.54
C PHE A 7 33.78 24.28 5.62
N ILE A 8 34.00 23.62 4.50
CA ILE A 8 34.05 22.15 4.41
C ILE A 8 35.22 21.60 5.22
N THR A 9 36.39 22.25 5.15
CA THR A 9 37.60 21.81 5.88
C THR A 9 37.53 22.10 7.35
N ASN A 10 36.85 23.18 7.76
CA ASN A 10 36.72 23.60 9.13
C ASN A 10 35.61 22.89 9.92
N HIS A 11 34.62 22.31 9.22
CA HIS A 11 33.46 21.65 9.85
C HIS A 11 33.18 20.26 9.28
N PRO A 12 34.14 19.31 9.28
CA PRO A 12 33.98 18.02 8.65
C PRO A 12 32.83 17.19 9.26
N LEU A 13 32.56 17.35 10.57
CA LEU A 13 31.44 16.67 11.23
C LEU A 13 30.08 17.15 10.76
N LEU A 14 29.92 18.47 10.55
CA LEU A 14 28.67 19.03 10.04
C LEU A 14 28.42 18.64 8.58
N VAL A 15 29.46 18.62 7.77
CA VAL A 15 29.39 18.19 6.37
C VAL A 15 29.04 16.70 6.30
N GLY A 16 29.67 15.87 7.13
CA GLY A 16 29.37 14.45 7.24
C GLY A 16 27.92 14.18 7.68
N ALA A 17 27.44 14.89 8.70
CA ALA A 17 26.06 14.80 9.17
C ALA A 17 25.04 15.23 8.10
N PHE A 18 25.33 16.29 7.35
CA PHE A 18 24.48 16.77 6.27
C PHE A 18 24.33 15.71 5.15
N PHE A 19 25.45 15.15 4.66
CA PHE A 19 25.41 14.11 3.63
C PHE A 19 24.82 12.80 4.15
N GLY A 20 25.02 12.45 5.41
CA GLY A 20 24.39 11.31 6.05
C GLY A 20 22.87 11.47 6.11
N LEU A 21 22.38 12.63 6.54
CA LEU A 21 20.95 12.93 6.57
C LEU A 21 20.35 12.99 5.17
N LEU A 22 21.04 13.60 4.22
CA LEU A 22 20.59 13.68 2.83
C LEU A 22 20.49 12.29 2.19
N SER A 23 21.48 11.42 2.42
CA SER A 23 21.45 10.05 1.91
C SER A 23 20.34 9.22 2.53
N LEU A 24 20.07 9.42 3.84
CA LEU A 24 18.95 8.77 4.54
C LEU A 24 17.60 9.24 3.97
N LEU A 25 17.44 10.53 3.74
CA LEU A 25 16.22 11.10 3.14
C LEU A 25 16.02 10.60 1.71
N LEU A 26 17.05 10.58 0.89
CA LEU A 26 17.00 10.01 -0.46
C LEU A 26 16.65 8.53 -0.44
N TRP A 27 17.27 7.77 0.45
CA TRP A 27 16.98 6.34 0.62
C TRP A 27 15.53 6.07 1.02
N THR A 28 15.00 6.82 1.98
CA THR A 28 13.59 6.70 2.40
C THR A 28 12.64 7.12 1.30
N SER A 29 12.94 8.20 0.58
CA SER A 29 12.15 8.68 -0.56
C SER A 29 12.13 7.68 -1.72
N LEU A 30 13.29 7.10 -2.06
CA LEU A 30 13.37 6.09 -3.12
C LEU A 30 12.62 4.81 -2.75
N ARG A 31 12.67 4.39 -1.49
CA ARG A 31 11.90 3.24 -1.00
C ARG A 31 10.39 3.49 -1.08
N THR A 32 9.94 4.72 -0.82
CA THR A 32 8.53 5.10 -0.91
C THR A 32 8.06 5.17 -2.37
N LEU A 33 8.91 5.68 -3.27
CA LEU A 33 8.63 5.71 -4.71
C LEU A 33 8.60 4.31 -5.35
N SER A 34 9.36 3.36 -4.80
CA SER A 34 9.38 1.97 -5.28
C SER A 34 8.14 1.15 -4.91
N ARG A 35 7.33 1.66 -3.99
CA ARG A 35 6.06 1.05 -3.57
C ARG A 35 4.89 1.68 -4.32
N LYS A 36 4.94 1.64 -5.63
CA LYS A 36 3.82 2.10 -6.46
C LYS A 36 2.72 1.04 -6.41
N GLY A 37 1.71 1.28 -5.60
CA GLY A 37 0.44 0.59 -5.70
C GLY A 37 -0.22 0.87 -7.06
N LEU A 38 -1.27 0.15 -7.38
CA LEU A 38 -2.09 0.41 -8.55
C LEU A 38 -2.97 1.64 -8.31
N SER A 39 -3.11 2.49 -9.32
CA SER A 39 -4.12 3.55 -9.28
C SER A 39 -5.52 2.96 -9.25
N ALA A 40 -6.52 3.75 -8.89
CA ALA A 40 -7.92 3.29 -8.90
C ALA A 40 -8.34 2.76 -10.28
N VAL A 41 -7.95 3.43 -11.36
CA VAL A 41 -8.23 2.98 -12.74
C VAL A 41 -7.55 1.65 -13.07
N GLN A 42 -6.27 1.52 -12.75
CA GLN A 42 -5.54 0.26 -12.94
C GLN A 42 -6.13 -0.88 -12.11
N SER A 43 -6.60 -0.56 -10.91
CA SER A 43 -7.26 -1.51 -10.01
C SER A 43 -8.58 -2.04 -10.59
N VAL A 44 -9.40 -1.17 -11.20
CA VAL A 44 -10.61 -1.60 -11.91
C VAL A 44 -10.26 -2.56 -13.05
N GLN A 45 -9.21 -2.28 -13.80
CA GLN A 45 -8.76 -3.17 -14.87
C GLN A 45 -8.32 -4.54 -14.33
N LEU A 46 -7.57 -4.56 -13.23
CA LEU A 46 -7.17 -5.79 -12.56
C LEU A 46 -8.37 -6.63 -12.12
N LEU A 47 -9.34 -5.98 -11.47
CA LEU A 47 -10.54 -6.65 -10.97
C LEU A 47 -11.40 -7.23 -12.10
N ASN A 48 -11.54 -6.49 -13.20
CA ASN A 48 -12.44 -6.87 -14.29
C ASN A 48 -11.81 -7.85 -15.30
N ARG A 49 -10.51 -7.67 -15.62
CA ARG A 49 -9.85 -8.47 -16.65
C ARG A 49 -9.19 -9.72 -16.14
N GLU A 50 -8.68 -9.67 -14.91
CA GLU A 50 -7.91 -10.75 -14.32
C GLU A 50 -8.64 -11.44 -13.16
N GLU A 51 -9.93 -11.17 -13.00
CA GLU A 51 -10.74 -11.68 -11.88
C GLU A 51 -10.10 -11.42 -10.51
N GLY A 52 -9.50 -10.23 -10.36
CA GLY A 52 -8.86 -9.83 -9.12
C GLY A 52 -9.84 -9.81 -7.95
N VAL A 53 -9.34 -10.11 -6.77
CA VAL A 53 -10.13 -10.13 -5.53
C VAL A 53 -9.76 -8.92 -4.69
N PRO A 54 -10.70 -7.99 -4.46
CA PRO A 54 -10.44 -6.89 -3.52
C PRO A 54 -10.45 -7.41 -2.08
N VAL A 55 -9.47 -6.96 -1.30
CA VAL A 55 -9.31 -7.34 0.10
C VAL A 55 -9.35 -6.09 0.96
N ASP A 56 -10.42 -5.94 1.73
CA ASP A 56 -10.64 -4.80 2.63
C ASP A 56 -10.09 -5.11 4.02
N ILE A 57 -9.09 -4.34 4.44
CA ILE A 57 -8.46 -4.52 5.76
C ILE A 57 -8.95 -3.54 6.82
N ARG A 58 -10.00 -2.78 6.53
CA ARG A 58 -10.59 -1.82 7.48
C ARG A 58 -11.42 -2.52 8.55
N ALA A 59 -11.83 -1.75 9.56
CA ALA A 59 -12.76 -2.22 10.56
C ALA A 59 -14.11 -2.65 9.94
N GLU A 60 -14.79 -3.59 10.57
CA GLU A 60 -16.04 -4.15 10.06
C GLU A 60 -17.12 -3.09 9.82
N ALA A 61 -17.23 -2.10 10.72
CA ALA A 61 -18.18 -1.01 10.56
C ALA A 61 -17.95 -0.21 9.27
N ASN A 62 -16.69 0.06 8.93
CA ASN A 62 -16.31 0.74 7.69
C ASN A 62 -16.57 -0.11 6.44
N TYR A 63 -16.28 -1.40 6.54
CA TYR A 63 -16.58 -2.36 5.48
C TYR A 63 -18.08 -2.40 5.17
N ARG A 64 -18.92 -2.49 6.18
CA ARG A 64 -20.38 -2.51 6.02
C ARG A 64 -20.95 -1.21 5.46
N ALA A 65 -20.35 -0.08 5.83
CA ALA A 65 -20.77 1.24 5.35
C ALA A 65 -20.51 1.45 3.84
N GLY A 66 -19.55 0.73 3.29
CA GLY A 66 -19.24 0.77 1.86
C GLY A 66 -17.88 0.16 1.56
N HIS A 67 -17.83 -0.77 0.63
CA HIS A 67 -16.63 -1.46 0.19
C HIS A 67 -16.65 -1.67 -1.32
N ILE A 68 -15.51 -1.99 -1.89
CA ILE A 68 -15.41 -2.34 -3.31
C ILE A 68 -16.23 -3.60 -3.57
N ILE A 69 -16.93 -3.65 -4.68
CA ILE A 69 -17.80 -4.77 -5.08
C ILE A 69 -17.03 -6.10 -4.99
N ASN A 70 -17.64 -7.10 -4.35
CA ASN A 70 -17.05 -8.42 -4.09
C ASN A 70 -15.84 -8.42 -3.17
N ALA A 71 -15.59 -7.36 -2.41
CA ALA A 71 -14.49 -7.31 -1.48
C ALA A 71 -14.62 -8.36 -0.36
N VAL A 72 -13.53 -9.01 -0.06
CA VAL A 72 -13.40 -9.91 1.10
C VAL A 72 -12.83 -9.09 2.25
N ARG A 73 -13.55 -9.05 3.38
CA ARG A 73 -13.00 -8.44 4.57
C ARG A 73 -11.92 -9.31 5.18
N PHE A 74 -10.81 -8.68 5.54
CA PHE A 74 -9.66 -9.32 6.13
C PHE A 74 -9.17 -8.52 7.33
N ASP A 75 -9.11 -9.13 8.50
CA ASP A 75 -8.61 -8.50 9.71
C ASP A 75 -7.11 -8.81 9.89
N PRO A 76 -6.22 -7.82 9.72
CA PRO A 76 -4.78 -8.05 9.88
C PRO A 76 -4.37 -8.47 11.30
N ALA A 77 -5.16 -8.15 12.31
CA ALA A 77 -4.91 -8.56 13.69
C ALA A 77 -5.10 -10.07 13.89
N GLN A 78 -5.94 -10.70 13.08
CA GLN A 78 -6.23 -12.14 13.10
C GLN A 78 -5.68 -12.85 11.86
N PHE A 79 -4.50 -12.48 11.44
CA PHE A 79 -3.91 -12.88 10.15
C PHE A 79 -3.98 -14.39 9.90
N GLU A 80 -3.56 -15.22 10.87
CA GLU A 80 -3.50 -16.67 10.71
C GLU A 80 -4.87 -17.33 10.48
N ALA A 81 -5.91 -16.78 11.10
CA ALA A 81 -7.28 -17.24 10.88
C ALA A 81 -7.86 -16.73 9.56
N GLU A 82 -7.58 -15.45 9.25
CA GLU A 82 -8.15 -14.76 8.09
C GLU A 82 -7.49 -15.19 6.76
N VAL A 83 -6.20 -15.52 6.79
CA VAL A 83 -5.48 -15.95 5.58
C VAL A 83 -6.11 -17.19 4.93
N ARG A 84 -6.73 -18.06 5.73
CA ARG A 84 -7.45 -19.25 5.23
C ARG A 84 -8.63 -18.88 4.33
N LYS A 85 -9.28 -17.76 4.57
CA LYS A 85 -10.37 -17.26 3.71
C LYS A 85 -9.89 -16.91 2.30
N LEU A 86 -8.63 -16.52 2.18
CA LEU A 86 -8.00 -16.14 0.91
C LEU A 86 -7.36 -17.32 0.16
N GLU A 87 -7.22 -18.48 0.78
CA GLU A 87 -6.60 -19.66 0.16
C GLU A 87 -7.27 -20.07 -1.17
N LYS A 88 -8.59 -19.99 -1.24
CA LYS A 88 -9.34 -20.27 -2.46
C LYS A 88 -9.06 -19.27 -3.61
N HIS A 89 -8.44 -18.14 -3.31
CA HIS A 89 -8.08 -17.10 -4.26
C HIS A 89 -6.56 -17.03 -4.51
N ARG A 90 -5.80 -18.03 -4.10
CA ARG A 90 -4.34 -18.04 -4.20
C ARG A 90 -3.81 -17.82 -5.61
N ASP A 91 -4.52 -18.30 -6.60
CA ASP A 91 -4.17 -18.19 -8.02
C ASP A 91 -4.65 -16.88 -8.67
N LYS A 92 -5.41 -16.06 -7.93
CA LYS A 92 -5.95 -14.79 -8.40
C LYS A 92 -5.15 -13.62 -7.87
N PRO A 93 -5.08 -12.49 -8.60
CA PRO A 93 -4.48 -11.30 -8.05
C PRO A 93 -5.34 -10.74 -6.92
N LEU A 94 -4.71 -10.37 -5.82
CA LEU A 94 -5.34 -9.71 -4.69
C LEU A 94 -5.09 -8.21 -4.76
N LEU A 95 -6.12 -7.42 -4.55
CA LEU A 95 -6.04 -5.97 -4.39
C LEU A 95 -6.32 -5.61 -2.94
N VAL A 96 -5.26 -5.40 -2.16
CA VAL A 96 -5.37 -5.03 -0.76
C VAL A 96 -5.57 -3.53 -0.63
N TYR A 97 -6.57 -3.10 0.10
CA TYR A 97 -6.82 -1.69 0.32
C TYR A 97 -7.27 -1.37 1.75
N CYS A 98 -6.94 -0.16 2.17
CA CYS A 98 -7.46 0.46 3.39
C CYS A 98 -8.09 1.81 3.04
N GLU A 99 -8.36 2.67 4.00
CA GLU A 99 -8.96 3.98 3.72
C GLU A 99 -8.01 4.91 2.95
N SER A 100 -6.74 5.01 3.36
CA SER A 100 -5.76 5.97 2.82
C SER A 100 -4.62 5.35 2.01
N GLY A 101 -4.48 4.02 2.03
CA GLY A 101 -3.36 3.31 1.39
C GLY A 101 -2.10 3.15 2.25
N ILE A 102 -2.12 3.62 3.50
CA ILE A 102 -0.94 3.55 4.39
C ILE A 102 -0.78 2.17 5.03
N THR A 103 -1.84 1.65 5.64
CA THR A 103 -1.82 0.37 6.37
C THR A 103 -1.88 -0.84 5.45
N SER A 104 -2.41 -0.70 4.25
CA SER A 104 -2.48 -1.78 3.25
C SER A 104 -1.11 -2.30 2.81
N ALA A 105 -0.10 -1.46 2.79
CA ALA A 105 1.27 -1.85 2.44
C ALA A 105 1.81 -2.97 3.35
N LYS A 106 1.58 -2.85 4.65
CA LYS A 106 2.02 -3.85 5.64
C LYS A 106 1.26 -5.17 5.48
N ALA A 107 -0.05 -5.09 5.30
CA ALA A 107 -0.88 -6.28 5.08
C ALA A 107 -0.51 -7.00 3.78
N ALA A 108 -0.30 -6.27 2.69
CA ALA A 108 0.15 -6.82 1.41
C ALA A 108 1.51 -7.53 1.52
N ALA A 109 2.46 -6.94 2.25
CA ALA A 109 3.77 -7.56 2.49
C ALA A 109 3.64 -8.89 3.25
N ARG A 110 2.78 -8.95 4.27
CA ARG A 110 2.51 -10.20 5.00
C ARG A 110 1.87 -11.27 4.11
N LEU A 111 0.94 -10.89 3.26
CA LEU A 111 0.30 -11.82 2.32
C LEU A 111 1.31 -12.37 1.31
N ARG A 112 2.21 -11.53 0.77
CA ARG A 112 3.30 -12.00 -0.10
C ARG A 112 4.20 -13.02 0.62
N SER A 113 4.54 -12.75 1.87
CA SER A 113 5.32 -13.68 2.71
C SER A 113 4.58 -14.98 3.01
N ALA A 114 3.25 -14.96 3.02
CA ALA A 114 2.42 -16.15 3.19
C ALA A 114 2.24 -16.98 1.91
N GLY A 115 2.89 -16.59 0.80
CA GLY A 115 2.91 -17.35 -0.46
C GLY A 115 1.90 -16.91 -1.50
N PHE A 116 1.22 -15.77 -1.32
CA PHE A 116 0.38 -15.18 -2.36
C PHE A 116 1.27 -14.45 -3.37
N ALA A 117 1.33 -14.95 -4.60
CA ALA A 117 2.27 -14.47 -5.61
C ALA A 117 1.90 -13.10 -6.18
N ARG A 118 0.61 -12.81 -6.29
CA ARG A 118 0.09 -11.61 -6.98
C ARG A 118 -0.70 -10.76 -6.00
N VAL A 119 0.00 -9.98 -5.19
CA VAL A 119 -0.60 -9.06 -4.22
C VAL A 119 -0.29 -7.63 -4.63
N HIS A 120 -1.35 -6.87 -4.88
CA HIS A 120 -1.30 -5.46 -5.26
C HIS A 120 -1.93 -4.59 -4.17
N GLU A 121 -1.55 -3.33 -4.14
CA GLU A 121 -2.08 -2.34 -3.22
C GLU A 121 -2.83 -1.27 -4.02
N LEU A 122 -3.96 -0.81 -3.50
CA LEU A 122 -4.68 0.33 -4.05
C LEU A 122 -4.01 1.63 -3.58
N GLN A 123 -3.36 2.34 -4.48
CA GLN A 123 -2.73 3.62 -4.20
C GLN A 123 -3.78 4.65 -3.76
N GLY A 124 -3.54 5.28 -2.60
CA GLY A 124 -4.47 6.22 -2.02
C GLY A 124 -5.71 5.59 -1.36
N GLY A 125 -5.82 4.26 -1.36
CA GLY A 125 -6.89 3.51 -0.73
C GLY A 125 -8.29 3.82 -1.25
N LEU A 126 -9.28 3.59 -0.42
CA LEU A 126 -10.69 3.83 -0.79
C LEU A 126 -11.00 5.30 -1.04
N THR A 127 -10.25 6.22 -0.45
CA THR A 127 -10.35 7.66 -0.73
C THR A 127 -10.11 7.96 -2.21
N ALA A 128 -9.05 7.38 -2.80
CA ALA A 128 -8.77 7.52 -4.22
C ALA A 128 -9.85 6.86 -5.10
N TRP A 129 -10.38 5.72 -4.67
CA TRP A 129 -11.48 5.04 -5.35
C TRP A 129 -12.75 5.90 -5.42
N ARG A 130 -13.11 6.53 -4.30
CA ARG A 130 -14.24 7.46 -4.24
C ARG A 130 -14.02 8.71 -5.08
N ALA A 131 -12.80 9.23 -5.12
CA ALA A 131 -12.46 10.40 -5.92
C ALA A 131 -12.69 10.19 -7.42
N GLU A 132 -12.52 8.96 -7.90
CA GLU A 132 -12.81 8.55 -9.27
C GLU A 132 -14.29 8.18 -9.48
N ASN A 133 -15.15 8.34 -8.49
CA ASN A 133 -16.57 7.99 -8.53
C ASN A 133 -16.85 6.52 -8.89
N PHE A 134 -15.96 5.62 -8.57
CA PHE A 134 -16.19 4.20 -8.78
C PHE A 134 -17.21 3.63 -7.78
N PRO A 135 -18.00 2.64 -8.17
CA PRO A 135 -19.10 2.14 -7.34
C PRO A 135 -18.60 1.40 -6.11
N LEU A 136 -19.38 1.52 -5.05
CA LEU A 136 -19.21 0.80 -3.79
C LEU A 136 -20.47 -0.02 -3.49
N GLU A 137 -20.27 -1.12 -2.81
CA GLU A 137 -21.32 -2.00 -2.28
C GLU A 137 -21.48 -1.78 -0.79
N THR A 138 -22.72 -1.79 -0.32
CA THR A 138 -23.02 -1.72 1.12
C THR A 138 -23.56 -3.05 1.60
N HIS A 139 -23.15 -3.46 2.79
CA HIS A 139 -23.67 -4.67 3.41
C HIS A 139 -24.69 -4.28 4.48
N ARG A 140 -25.97 -4.55 4.22
CA ARG A 140 -27.05 -4.36 5.20
C ARG A 140 -27.12 -5.54 6.17
#